data_0d6e16b016596839e26076e816f56e68
#
_entry.id   0d6e16b016596839e26076e816f56e68
#
_cell.length_a   1.000
_cell.length_b   1.000
_cell.length_c   1.000
_cell.angle_alpha   90.00
_cell.angle_beta   90.00
_cell.angle_gamma   90.00
#
_symmetry.space_group_name_H-M   'P 1'
#
loop_
_entity.id
_entity.type
_entity.pdbx_description
1 polymer ?
#
loop_
_entity_poly.entity_id
_entity_poly.type
_entity_poly.pdbx_seq_one_letter_code
_entity_poly.pdbx_strand_id
1 'polypeptide(L)'
;VRQLVWREDVLSEGSPCTEALDSSYRARICAVIVTYNIREAIHRCFDSIQNQVGHVVIVDNGSDEFTRRELNRLAASDSVTTILNERNEGIARAFNQAVQWARGEGFQWILTLDHDSEATPGMVDKLVQAYVTLQRQGIQNVGVVGANPFDQNTQLFIRGYHLREGGGMPLEEGDVMSSGSLIQSRVFDVIGFFNEDLFVYYVDVDFCLRVGRGGFRVFVCPEAVLLHKEGSKERRKFFWRHAYYDHRGKHAWYYLTRNTIYMMKKHDLSPSYTYPMVRRICKDHVKILLYDKERFSVLWFSLKGLIDAFRGRFGPLNSVNTTTLRDG
;
A
#
# COMPACT_ATOMS: atom_id res chain seq x y z
N VAL A 1 2.19 -26.67 10.85
CA VAL A 1 1.83 -25.53 9.99
C VAL A 1 1.31 -26.13 8.68
N ARG A 2 -0.02 -26.27 8.53
CA ARG A 2 -0.65 -26.72 7.29
C ARG A 2 -0.57 -25.53 6.33
N GLN A 3 0.10 -25.70 5.20
CA GLN A 3 0.06 -24.78 4.06
C GLN A 3 -1.37 -24.83 3.49
N LEU A 4 -2.13 -23.78 3.71
CA LEU A 4 -3.36 -23.55 2.96
C LEU A 4 -2.95 -22.98 1.60
N VAL A 5 -2.96 -23.83 0.58
CA VAL A 5 -2.85 -23.43 -0.82
C VAL A 5 -4.17 -22.75 -1.18
N TRP A 6 -4.09 -21.52 -1.65
CA TRP A 6 -5.25 -20.79 -2.16
C TRP A 6 -5.84 -21.56 -3.36
N ARG A 7 -7.14 -21.86 -3.33
CA ARG A 7 -7.90 -22.45 -4.43
C ARG A 7 -9.06 -21.53 -4.77
N GLU A 8 -9.30 -21.30 -6.04
CA GLU A 8 -10.38 -20.44 -6.53
C GLU A 8 -11.78 -20.92 -6.11
N ASP A 9 -11.92 -22.20 -5.84
CA ASP A 9 -13.17 -22.86 -5.42
C ASP A 9 -13.63 -22.48 -4.00
N VAL A 10 -12.78 -21.88 -3.15
CA VAL A 10 -13.15 -21.42 -1.80
C VAL A 10 -14.00 -20.14 -1.81
N LEU A 11 -14.10 -19.45 -2.94
CA LEU A 11 -14.86 -18.19 -3.07
C LEU A 11 -16.34 -18.40 -3.46
N SER A 12 -16.78 -19.62 -3.74
CA SER A 12 -18.13 -19.89 -4.33
C SER A 12 -19.25 -20.22 -3.34
N GLU A 13 -18.94 -20.43 -2.06
CA GLU A 13 -19.98 -20.72 -1.06
C GLU A 13 -20.34 -19.46 -0.25
N GLY A 14 -21.57 -18.99 -0.46
CA GLY A 14 -22.12 -17.79 0.14
C GLY A 14 -22.08 -17.81 1.67
N SER A 15 -21.44 -16.83 2.25
CA SER A 15 -21.50 -16.53 3.68
C SER A 15 -22.95 -16.15 4.07
N PRO A 16 -23.49 -16.60 5.19
CA PRO A 16 -24.91 -16.43 5.57
C PRO A 16 -25.32 -14.99 5.96
N CYS A 17 -24.53 -13.98 5.67
CA CYS A 17 -24.79 -12.56 5.98
C CYS A 17 -24.90 -11.66 4.73
N THR A 18 -25.36 -12.17 3.60
CA THR A 18 -25.60 -11.39 2.40
C THR A 18 -27.02 -10.78 2.40
N GLU A 19 -27.27 -9.79 3.25
CA GLU A 19 -28.20 -8.75 2.82
C GLU A 19 -27.53 -7.99 1.66
N ALA A 20 -28.22 -7.96 0.52
CA ALA A 20 -27.74 -7.28 -0.68
C ALA A 20 -27.31 -5.86 -0.32
N LEU A 21 -26.01 -5.57 -0.40
CA LEU A 21 -25.52 -4.21 -0.32
C LEU A 21 -26.20 -3.44 -1.44
N ASP A 22 -26.83 -2.31 -1.10
CA ASP A 22 -27.40 -1.41 -2.07
C ASP A 22 -26.31 -1.04 -3.09
N SER A 23 -26.58 -1.30 -4.39
CA SER A 23 -25.65 -0.99 -5.49
C SER A 23 -25.18 0.48 -5.49
N SER A 24 -25.89 1.36 -4.77
CA SER A 24 -25.55 2.77 -4.58
C SER A 24 -24.20 2.96 -3.85
N TYR A 25 -23.71 1.98 -3.06
CA TYR A 25 -22.41 2.10 -2.40
C TYR A 25 -21.25 2.18 -3.38
N ARG A 26 -21.27 1.37 -4.43
CA ARG A 26 -20.19 1.35 -5.43
C ARG A 26 -20.05 2.71 -6.10
N ALA A 27 -21.17 3.37 -6.42
CA ALA A 27 -21.18 4.71 -7.03
C ALA A 27 -20.52 5.79 -6.16
N ARG A 28 -20.37 5.55 -4.85
CA ARG A 28 -19.77 6.49 -3.89
C ARG A 28 -18.29 6.21 -3.59
N ILE A 29 -17.73 5.17 -4.21
CA ILE A 29 -16.34 4.76 -4.01
C ILE A 29 -15.53 5.16 -5.24
N CYS A 30 -14.43 5.88 -5.01
CA CYS A 30 -13.41 6.15 -6.00
C CYS A 30 -12.17 5.31 -5.71
N ALA A 31 -11.77 4.46 -6.66
CA ALA A 31 -10.48 3.79 -6.58
C ALA A 31 -9.36 4.71 -7.07
N VAL A 32 -8.26 4.70 -6.37
CA VAL A 32 -7.06 5.49 -6.67
C VAL A 32 -5.90 4.54 -6.94
N ILE A 33 -5.36 4.57 -8.15
CA ILE A 33 -4.21 3.76 -8.56
C ILE A 33 -3.03 4.68 -8.83
N VAL A 34 -1.89 4.42 -8.21
CA VAL A 34 -0.64 5.15 -8.50
C VAL A 34 0.26 4.27 -9.36
N THR A 35 0.73 4.83 -10.49
CA THR A 35 1.58 4.11 -11.45
C THR A 35 2.96 4.75 -11.60
N TYR A 36 3.96 3.91 -11.88
CA TYR A 36 5.30 4.34 -12.27
C TYR A 36 5.99 3.25 -13.09
N ASN A 37 6.21 3.50 -14.40
CA ASN A 37 6.90 2.62 -15.35
C ASN A 37 6.35 1.17 -15.40
N ILE A 38 5.04 1.01 -15.30
CA ILE A 38 4.39 -0.30 -15.18
C ILE A 38 4.06 -0.94 -16.52
N ARG A 39 3.97 -0.14 -17.59
CA ARG A 39 3.60 -0.61 -18.92
C ARG A 39 2.22 -1.30 -18.93
N GLU A 40 2.11 -2.43 -19.60
CA GLU A 40 0.84 -3.19 -19.78
C GLU A 40 0.29 -3.79 -18.49
N ALA A 41 1.13 -3.95 -17.44
CA ALA A 41 0.67 -4.59 -16.20
C ALA A 41 -0.42 -3.80 -15.47
N ILE A 42 -0.63 -2.50 -15.82
CA ILE A 42 -1.72 -1.68 -15.29
C ILE A 42 -3.11 -2.29 -15.58
N HIS A 43 -3.26 -2.96 -16.74
CA HIS A 43 -4.56 -3.53 -17.12
C HIS A 43 -5.07 -4.54 -16.09
N ARG A 44 -4.21 -5.38 -15.53
CA ARG A 44 -4.64 -6.36 -14.51
C ARG A 44 -5.18 -5.68 -13.25
N CYS A 45 -4.50 -4.65 -12.76
CA CYS A 45 -4.97 -3.87 -11.62
C CYS A 45 -6.30 -3.19 -11.97
N PHE A 46 -6.35 -2.48 -13.08
CA PHE A 46 -7.52 -1.75 -13.54
C PHE A 46 -8.73 -2.67 -13.77
N ASP A 47 -8.57 -3.75 -14.53
CA ASP A 47 -9.65 -4.70 -14.86
C ASP A 47 -10.22 -5.37 -13.62
N SER A 48 -9.38 -5.61 -12.61
CA SER A 48 -9.80 -6.21 -11.34
C SER A 48 -10.72 -5.31 -10.50
N ILE A 49 -10.64 -3.98 -10.68
CA ILE A 49 -11.32 -3.02 -9.82
C ILE A 49 -12.43 -2.20 -10.50
N GLN A 50 -12.33 -1.92 -11.82
CA GLN A 50 -13.23 -1.01 -12.51
C GLN A 50 -14.72 -1.30 -12.33
N ASN A 51 -15.10 -2.58 -12.24
CA ASN A 51 -16.49 -3.02 -12.07
C ASN A 51 -16.93 -3.10 -10.59
N GLN A 52 -16.04 -2.82 -9.64
CA GLN A 52 -16.31 -2.87 -8.20
C GLN A 52 -16.50 -1.48 -7.56
N VAL A 53 -16.21 -0.41 -8.30
CA VAL A 53 -16.27 0.98 -7.82
C VAL A 53 -17.01 1.89 -8.80
N GLY A 54 -17.35 3.12 -8.38
CA GLY A 54 -18.03 4.09 -9.24
C GLY A 54 -17.08 4.81 -10.18
N HIS A 55 -15.84 5.00 -9.80
CA HIS A 55 -14.84 5.71 -10.60
C HIS A 55 -13.42 5.26 -10.27
N VAL A 56 -12.51 5.39 -11.24
CA VAL A 56 -11.08 5.09 -11.06
C VAL A 56 -10.26 6.32 -11.40
N VAL A 57 -9.44 6.79 -10.48
CA VAL A 57 -8.42 7.82 -10.73
C VAL A 57 -7.06 7.15 -10.81
N ILE A 58 -6.38 7.32 -11.93
CA ILE A 58 -5.02 6.80 -12.14
C ILE A 58 -4.05 7.97 -12.13
N VAL A 59 -3.10 7.97 -11.20
CA VAL A 59 -2.04 8.97 -11.16
C VAL A 59 -0.76 8.36 -11.70
N ASP A 60 -0.33 8.86 -12.84
CA ASP A 60 0.97 8.53 -13.41
C ASP A 60 2.07 9.38 -12.77
N ASN A 61 3.00 8.74 -12.13
CA ASN A 61 4.05 9.41 -11.37
C ASN A 61 5.32 9.68 -12.20
N GLY A 62 5.15 10.13 -13.44
CA GLY A 62 6.24 10.47 -14.34
C GLY A 62 6.84 9.27 -15.06
N SER A 63 5.99 8.40 -15.61
CA SER A 63 6.39 7.20 -16.34
C SER A 63 6.90 7.48 -17.74
N ASP A 64 7.47 6.43 -18.35
CA ASP A 64 7.87 6.41 -19.74
C ASP A 64 6.67 6.56 -20.69
N GLU A 65 6.98 6.89 -21.94
CA GLU A 65 5.96 7.14 -22.98
C GLU A 65 5.11 5.90 -23.26
N PHE A 66 5.67 4.69 -23.08
CA PHE A 66 4.91 3.46 -23.28
C PHE A 66 3.79 3.33 -22.25
N THR A 67 4.11 3.50 -20.97
CA THR A 67 3.13 3.51 -19.88
C THR A 67 2.07 4.57 -20.10
N ARG A 68 2.46 5.79 -20.47
CA ARG A 68 1.52 6.90 -20.75
C ARG A 68 0.56 6.60 -21.90
N ARG A 69 1.01 5.91 -22.94
CA ARG A 69 0.12 5.45 -24.03
C ARG A 69 -0.93 4.46 -23.54
N GLU A 70 -0.55 3.52 -22.66
CA GLU A 70 -1.52 2.58 -22.07
C GLU A 70 -2.55 3.32 -21.19
N LEU A 71 -2.11 4.29 -20.39
CA LEU A 71 -3.02 5.09 -19.58
C LEU A 71 -3.99 5.94 -20.41
N ASN A 72 -3.56 6.50 -21.52
CA ASN A 72 -4.43 7.22 -22.43
C ASN A 72 -5.52 6.33 -23.06
N ARG A 73 -5.25 5.03 -23.25
CA ARG A 73 -6.28 4.07 -23.69
C ARG A 73 -7.33 3.84 -22.62
N LEU A 74 -6.92 3.72 -21.35
CA LEU A 74 -7.85 3.55 -20.23
C LEU A 74 -8.69 4.81 -19.99
N ALA A 75 -8.11 6.00 -20.20
CA ALA A 75 -8.78 7.30 -20.06
C ALA A 75 -9.90 7.54 -21.09
N ALA A 76 -10.07 6.67 -22.09
CA ALA A 76 -11.19 6.74 -23.02
C ALA A 76 -12.55 6.38 -22.39
N SER A 77 -12.55 5.82 -21.18
CA SER A 77 -13.78 5.52 -20.43
C SER A 77 -14.19 6.71 -19.56
N ASP A 78 -15.49 7.04 -19.56
CA ASP A 78 -16.07 8.11 -18.72
C ASP A 78 -15.91 7.85 -17.21
N SER A 79 -15.66 6.59 -16.83
CA SER A 79 -15.43 6.18 -15.44
C SER A 79 -13.97 6.26 -15.00
N VAL A 80 -13.09 6.84 -15.82
CA VAL A 80 -11.65 6.92 -15.57
C VAL A 80 -11.15 8.35 -15.68
N THR A 81 -10.38 8.79 -14.70
CA THR A 81 -9.63 10.04 -14.75
C THR A 81 -8.13 9.74 -14.62
N THR A 82 -7.31 10.38 -15.46
CA THR A 82 -5.85 10.27 -15.38
C THR A 82 -5.23 11.59 -14.98
N ILE A 83 -4.28 11.53 -14.03
CA ILE A 83 -3.44 12.67 -13.61
C ILE A 83 -2.01 12.31 -13.99
N LEU A 84 -1.38 13.11 -14.85
CA LEU A 84 -0.04 12.83 -15.38
C LEU A 84 0.98 13.78 -14.75
N ASN A 85 1.87 13.27 -13.92
CA ASN A 85 2.99 14.02 -13.36
C ASN A 85 4.15 14.05 -14.38
N GLU A 86 4.91 15.12 -14.40
CA GLU A 86 6.11 15.24 -15.26
C GLU A 86 7.27 14.34 -14.75
N ARG A 87 7.32 14.13 -13.45
CA ARG A 87 8.36 13.33 -12.76
C ARG A 87 7.77 12.57 -11.58
N ASN A 88 8.56 11.66 -11.02
CA ASN A 88 8.17 10.94 -9.81
C ASN A 88 8.17 11.88 -8.58
N GLU A 89 6.97 12.21 -8.11
CA GLU A 89 6.73 13.06 -6.95
C GLU A 89 6.57 12.28 -5.63
N GLY A 90 6.68 10.95 -5.69
CA GLY A 90 6.45 10.03 -4.57
C GLY A 90 5.00 9.56 -4.46
N ILE A 91 4.82 8.41 -3.79
CA ILE A 91 3.50 7.78 -3.71
C ILE A 91 2.51 8.60 -2.86
N ALA A 92 3.00 9.26 -1.80
CA ALA A 92 2.15 10.08 -0.92
C ALA A 92 1.51 11.24 -1.68
N ARG A 93 2.31 11.98 -2.49
CA ARG A 93 1.80 13.09 -3.28
C ARG A 93 0.87 12.62 -4.39
N ALA A 94 1.19 11.52 -5.05
CA ALA A 94 0.33 10.95 -6.07
C ALA A 94 -1.04 10.53 -5.48
N PHE A 95 -1.07 9.86 -4.32
CA PHE A 95 -2.31 9.59 -3.62
C PHE A 95 -3.07 10.87 -3.27
N ASN A 96 -2.38 11.91 -2.78
CA ASN A 96 -3.02 13.17 -2.39
C ASN A 96 -3.70 13.87 -3.57
N GLN A 97 -3.07 13.87 -4.76
CA GLN A 97 -3.65 14.43 -5.98
C GLN A 97 -4.99 13.74 -6.32
N ALA A 98 -5.01 12.40 -6.32
CA ALA A 98 -6.22 11.65 -6.61
C ALA A 98 -7.28 11.78 -5.51
N VAL A 99 -6.88 11.77 -4.23
CA VAL A 99 -7.79 11.99 -3.10
C VAL A 99 -8.44 13.36 -3.17
N GLN A 100 -7.67 14.42 -3.49
CA GLN A 100 -8.20 15.77 -3.65
C GLN A 100 -9.22 15.83 -4.79
N TRP A 101 -8.91 15.22 -5.93
CA TRP A 101 -9.81 15.13 -7.05
C TRP A 101 -11.10 14.39 -6.66
N ALA A 102 -10.99 13.18 -6.10
CA ALA A 102 -12.14 12.36 -5.74
C ALA A 102 -13.06 13.04 -4.70
N ARG A 103 -12.46 13.75 -3.74
CA ARG A 103 -13.22 14.53 -2.75
C ARG A 103 -13.91 15.74 -3.37
N GLY A 104 -13.27 16.39 -4.34
CA GLY A 104 -13.88 17.48 -5.13
C GLY A 104 -15.11 17.03 -5.90
N GLU A 105 -15.11 15.79 -6.41
CA GLU A 105 -16.25 15.15 -7.09
C GLU A 105 -17.30 14.55 -6.11
N GLY A 106 -17.10 14.67 -4.79
CA GLY A 106 -18.06 14.25 -3.79
C GLY A 106 -18.03 12.76 -3.43
N PHE A 107 -17.00 12.02 -3.80
CA PHE A 107 -16.86 10.63 -3.40
C PHE A 107 -16.72 10.48 -1.88
N GLN A 108 -17.50 9.58 -1.30
CA GLN A 108 -17.56 9.37 0.14
C GLN A 108 -16.45 8.42 0.64
N TRP A 109 -15.95 7.60 -0.27
CA TRP A 109 -14.96 6.59 0.00
C TRP A 109 -13.83 6.63 -1.02
N ILE A 110 -12.61 6.46 -0.53
CA ILE A 110 -11.39 6.35 -1.32
C ILE A 110 -10.84 4.95 -1.11
N LEU A 111 -10.64 4.21 -2.20
CA LEU A 111 -9.96 2.92 -2.19
C LEU A 111 -8.58 3.08 -2.83
N THR A 112 -7.53 3.00 -2.05
CA THR A 112 -6.16 3.12 -2.56
C THR A 112 -5.61 1.77 -3.03
N LEU A 113 -4.93 1.76 -4.17
CA LEU A 113 -4.33 0.58 -4.79
C LEU A 113 -2.95 0.89 -5.37
N ASP A 114 -2.03 -0.05 -5.20
CA ASP A 114 -0.77 -0.07 -5.95
C ASP A 114 -1.02 -0.72 -7.33
N HIS A 115 -0.29 -0.26 -8.32
CA HIS A 115 -0.45 -0.71 -9.71
C HIS A 115 -0.18 -2.20 -9.96
N ASP A 116 0.49 -2.88 -9.05
CA ASP A 116 0.82 -4.31 -9.10
C ASP A 116 -0.10 -5.19 -8.24
N SER A 117 -1.19 -4.60 -7.75
CA SER A 117 -2.21 -5.29 -6.96
C SER A 117 -3.42 -5.64 -7.81
N GLU A 118 -4.05 -6.77 -7.52
CA GLU A 118 -5.25 -7.25 -8.19
C GLU A 118 -6.34 -7.53 -7.15
N ALA A 119 -7.47 -6.83 -7.24
CA ALA A 119 -8.61 -7.05 -6.36
C ALA A 119 -9.32 -8.36 -6.73
N THR A 120 -9.54 -9.25 -5.77
CA THR A 120 -10.36 -10.43 -6.05
C THR A 120 -11.82 -10.04 -6.30
N PRO A 121 -12.60 -10.86 -7.04
CA PRO A 121 -14.03 -10.59 -7.25
C PRO A 121 -14.77 -10.38 -5.93
N GLY A 122 -15.55 -9.28 -5.82
CA GLY A 122 -16.30 -8.93 -4.62
C GLY A 122 -15.45 -8.42 -3.45
N MET A 123 -14.16 -8.11 -3.64
CA MET A 123 -13.30 -7.57 -2.58
C MET A 123 -13.89 -6.28 -1.97
N VAL A 124 -14.35 -5.37 -2.82
CA VAL A 124 -14.91 -4.09 -2.36
C VAL A 124 -16.21 -4.31 -1.59
N ASP A 125 -17.08 -5.21 -2.04
CA ASP A 125 -18.32 -5.55 -1.34
C ASP A 125 -18.02 -6.09 0.07
N LYS A 126 -16.98 -6.93 0.22
CA LYS A 126 -16.53 -7.43 1.53
C LYS A 126 -15.98 -6.33 2.43
N LEU A 127 -15.24 -5.36 1.88
CA LEU A 127 -14.78 -4.19 2.66
C LEU A 127 -15.94 -3.34 3.16
N VAL A 128 -16.93 -3.07 2.29
CA VAL A 128 -18.14 -2.33 2.68
C VAL A 128 -18.97 -3.12 3.70
N GLN A 129 -19.16 -4.42 3.49
CA GLN A 129 -19.84 -5.30 4.43
C GLN A 129 -19.16 -5.29 5.81
N ALA A 130 -17.83 -5.34 5.85
CA ALA A 130 -17.07 -5.23 7.09
C ALA A 130 -17.35 -3.91 7.80
N TYR A 131 -17.36 -2.79 7.07
CA TYR A 131 -17.70 -1.50 7.64
C TYR A 131 -19.14 -1.48 8.20
N VAL A 132 -20.13 -1.95 7.45
CA VAL A 132 -21.53 -2.00 7.90
C VAL A 132 -21.68 -2.89 9.15
N THR A 133 -21.00 -4.01 9.20
CA THR A 133 -20.99 -4.92 10.35
C THR A 133 -20.46 -4.22 11.60
N LEU A 134 -19.33 -3.49 11.48
CA LEU A 134 -18.77 -2.71 12.59
C LEU A 134 -19.73 -1.62 13.07
N GLN A 135 -20.39 -0.91 12.13
CA GLN A 135 -21.40 0.11 12.48
C GLN A 135 -22.60 -0.49 13.25
N ARG A 136 -23.11 -1.65 12.81
CA ARG A 136 -24.20 -2.38 13.51
C ARG A 136 -23.81 -2.82 14.93
N GLN A 137 -22.51 -3.00 15.18
CA GLN A 137 -21.96 -3.30 16.51
C GLN A 137 -21.73 -2.05 17.36
N GLY A 138 -22.15 -0.87 16.90
CA GLY A 138 -21.98 0.39 17.62
C GLY A 138 -20.61 1.05 17.46
N ILE A 139 -19.75 0.56 16.56
CA ILE A 139 -18.43 1.15 16.29
C ILE A 139 -18.60 2.25 15.25
N GLN A 140 -18.82 3.50 15.70
CA GLN A 140 -19.16 4.64 14.84
C GLN A 140 -17.96 5.35 14.20
N ASN A 141 -16.77 5.15 14.73
CA ASN A 141 -15.53 5.85 14.33
C ASN A 141 -14.58 5.01 13.47
N VAL A 142 -15.13 4.10 12.67
CA VAL A 142 -14.33 3.35 11.68
C VAL A 142 -13.82 4.33 10.63
N GLY A 143 -12.51 4.49 10.50
CA GLY A 143 -11.89 5.39 9.52
C GLY A 143 -11.39 4.66 8.28
N VAL A 144 -10.80 3.48 8.48
CA VAL A 144 -10.18 2.68 7.44
C VAL A 144 -10.55 1.21 7.61
N VAL A 145 -10.89 0.54 6.50
CA VAL A 145 -11.01 -0.92 6.42
C VAL A 145 -10.06 -1.41 5.33
N GLY A 146 -9.01 -2.11 5.73
CA GLY A 146 -8.01 -2.67 4.81
C GLY A 146 -8.38 -4.08 4.33
N ALA A 147 -7.97 -4.40 3.10
CA ALA A 147 -8.00 -5.75 2.57
C ALA A 147 -6.92 -6.63 3.20
N ASN A 148 -7.03 -7.94 3.01
CA ASN A 148 -6.06 -8.93 3.43
C ASN A 148 -5.10 -9.25 2.26
N PRO A 149 -3.86 -8.75 2.28
CA PRO A 149 -2.95 -8.93 1.17
C PRO A 149 -2.38 -10.35 1.13
N PHE A 150 -2.48 -10.98 -0.04
CA PHE A 150 -1.94 -12.29 -0.37
C PHE A 150 -0.77 -12.14 -1.35
N ASP A 151 0.41 -12.56 -0.96
CA ASP A 151 1.60 -12.47 -1.81
C ASP A 151 1.62 -13.60 -2.85
N GLN A 152 1.49 -13.23 -4.13
CA GLN A 152 1.48 -14.15 -5.25
C GLN A 152 2.82 -14.90 -5.44
N ASN A 153 3.95 -14.34 -4.96
CA ASN A 153 5.26 -14.96 -5.07
C ASN A 153 5.48 -16.05 -4.01
N THR A 154 5.07 -15.80 -2.77
CA THR A 154 5.25 -16.75 -1.66
C THR A 154 4.03 -17.64 -1.42
N GLN A 155 2.88 -17.32 -2.03
CA GLN A 155 1.59 -18.00 -1.82
C GLN A 155 1.14 -17.99 -0.35
N LEU A 156 1.41 -16.88 0.34
CA LEU A 156 1.07 -16.70 1.76
C LEU A 156 0.40 -15.32 1.97
N PHE A 157 -0.48 -15.26 2.96
CA PHE A 157 -0.97 -13.97 3.45
C PHE A 157 0.15 -13.18 4.12
N ILE A 158 0.33 -11.91 3.73
CA ILE A 158 1.46 -11.07 4.16
C ILE A 158 1.41 -10.83 5.68
N ARG A 159 0.22 -10.64 6.24
CA ARG A 159 0.02 -10.38 7.68
C ARG A 159 -0.48 -11.61 8.46
N GLY A 160 -0.57 -12.77 7.83
CA GLY A 160 -0.93 -14.02 8.48
C GLY A 160 -2.40 -14.12 8.93
N TYR A 161 -3.29 -13.26 8.40
CA TYR A 161 -4.72 -13.42 8.61
C TYR A 161 -5.22 -14.59 7.78
N HIS A 162 -5.69 -15.61 8.46
CA HIS A 162 -6.23 -16.79 7.79
C HIS A 162 -7.73 -16.60 7.52
N LEU A 163 -8.16 -17.06 6.35
CA LEU A 163 -9.59 -17.16 6.04
C LEU A 163 -10.24 -18.13 7.03
N ARG A 164 -11.39 -17.77 7.57
CA ARG A 164 -12.18 -18.61 8.45
C ARG A 164 -13.40 -19.13 7.70
N GLU A 165 -13.68 -20.42 7.83
CA GLU A 165 -14.94 -20.99 7.33
C GLU A 165 -16.12 -20.30 8.05
N GLY A 166 -17.11 -19.82 7.27
CA GLY A 166 -18.30 -19.15 7.80
C GLY A 166 -18.18 -17.63 8.02
N GLY A 167 -17.09 -17.02 7.54
CA GLY A 167 -16.87 -15.57 7.65
C GLY A 167 -16.20 -15.16 8.96
N GLY A 168 -15.28 -14.19 8.88
CA GLY A 168 -14.56 -13.64 10.04
C GLY A 168 -14.99 -12.20 10.31
N MET A 169 -15.10 -11.87 11.60
CA MET A 169 -15.24 -10.47 12.01
C MET A 169 -14.03 -9.65 11.57
N PRO A 170 -14.22 -8.39 11.14
CA PRO A 170 -13.12 -7.47 10.92
C PRO A 170 -12.26 -7.35 12.18
N LEU A 171 -10.95 -7.35 12.00
CA LEU A 171 -9.99 -7.27 13.09
C LEU A 171 -9.47 -5.84 13.22
N GLU A 172 -9.44 -5.32 14.44
CA GLU A 172 -8.83 -4.01 14.69
C GLU A 172 -7.32 -4.12 14.64
N GLU A 173 -6.69 -3.20 13.92
CA GLU A 173 -5.25 -3.17 13.70
C GLU A 173 -4.67 -1.77 13.91
N GLY A 174 -3.37 -1.71 14.20
CA GLY A 174 -2.67 -0.43 14.31
C GLY A 174 -2.40 0.23 12.95
N ASP A 175 -2.24 -0.58 11.91
CA ASP A 175 -2.02 -0.15 10.54
C ASP A 175 -2.45 -1.21 9.52
N VAL A 176 -2.77 -0.78 8.32
CA VAL A 176 -3.04 -1.60 7.14
C VAL A 176 -2.21 -1.11 5.96
N MET A 177 -1.98 -1.96 4.96
CA MET A 177 -1.32 -1.53 3.72
C MET A 177 -2.14 -0.44 3.03
N SER A 178 -1.46 0.52 2.37
CA SER A 178 -2.15 1.48 1.50
C SER A 178 -2.92 0.77 0.39
N SER A 179 -2.33 -0.23 -0.24
CA SER A 179 -3.03 -1.01 -1.26
C SER A 179 -4.13 -1.86 -0.67
N GLY A 180 -5.36 -1.67 -1.16
CA GLY A 180 -6.58 -2.32 -0.65
C GLY A 180 -7.20 -1.63 0.57
N SER A 181 -6.85 -0.39 0.87
CA SER A 181 -7.44 0.38 1.98
C SER A 181 -8.64 1.20 1.54
N LEU A 182 -9.82 0.87 2.07
CA LEU A 182 -11.05 1.64 1.92
C LEU A 182 -11.13 2.68 3.05
N ILE A 183 -11.02 3.95 2.69
CA ILE A 183 -10.87 5.09 3.60
C ILE A 183 -12.11 6.00 3.49
N GLN A 184 -12.72 6.36 4.61
CA GLN A 184 -13.78 7.37 4.60
C GLN A 184 -13.21 8.74 4.23
N SER A 185 -13.86 9.44 3.30
CA SER A 185 -13.46 10.77 2.84
C SER A 185 -13.33 11.78 4.00
N ARG A 186 -14.21 11.70 5.01
CA ARG A 186 -14.18 12.56 6.21
C ARG A 186 -12.92 12.40 7.07
N VAL A 187 -12.20 11.28 6.95
CA VAL A 187 -10.94 11.07 7.68
C VAL A 187 -9.93 12.15 7.30
N PHE A 188 -9.87 12.49 6.00
CA PHE A 188 -8.97 13.53 5.51
C PHE A 188 -9.29 14.95 6.02
N ASP A 189 -10.52 15.20 6.46
CA ASP A 189 -10.88 16.48 7.09
C ASP A 189 -10.26 16.64 8.47
N VAL A 190 -10.10 15.54 9.19
CA VAL A 190 -9.61 15.56 10.58
C VAL A 190 -8.09 15.42 10.64
N ILE A 191 -7.51 14.49 9.86
CA ILE A 191 -6.09 14.15 9.99
C ILE A 191 -5.22 14.73 8.87
N GLY A 192 -5.85 15.34 7.84
CA GLY A 192 -5.16 15.78 6.63
C GLY A 192 -4.80 14.62 5.69
N PHE A 193 -4.03 14.94 4.68
CA PHE A 193 -3.63 14.04 3.61
C PHE A 193 -2.46 13.13 3.99
N PHE A 194 -2.04 12.23 3.07
CA PHE A 194 -0.82 11.44 3.22
C PHE A 194 0.40 12.35 3.36
N ASN A 195 1.37 11.91 4.12
CA ASN A 195 2.54 12.72 4.44
C ASN A 195 3.59 12.66 3.31
N GLU A 196 3.70 13.74 2.53
CA GLU A 196 4.58 13.85 1.37
C GLU A 196 6.07 13.84 1.72
N ASP A 197 6.45 14.22 2.95
CA ASP A 197 7.82 14.14 3.44
C ASP A 197 8.41 12.72 3.36
N LEU A 198 7.56 11.71 3.45
CA LEU A 198 7.97 10.31 3.37
C LEU A 198 8.36 9.88 1.95
N PHE A 199 7.75 10.46 0.93
CA PHE A 199 7.92 10.13 -0.48
C PHE A 199 7.45 8.70 -0.82
N VAL A 200 8.03 7.68 -0.19
CA VAL A 200 7.71 6.25 -0.29
C VAL A 200 8.10 5.53 1.00
N TYR A 201 7.49 4.39 1.30
CA TYR A 201 7.63 3.60 2.53
C TYR A 201 7.15 4.32 3.80
N TYR A 202 6.45 3.61 4.64
CA TYR A 202 5.83 4.11 5.88
C TYR A 202 4.71 5.14 5.67
N VAL A 203 4.32 5.42 4.43
CA VAL A 203 3.23 6.36 4.11
C VAL A 203 1.91 5.87 4.70
N ASP A 204 1.64 4.58 4.58
CA ASP A 204 0.51 3.87 5.15
C ASP A 204 0.55 3.84 6.68
N VAL A 205 1.70 3.50 7.25
CA VAL A 205 1.88 3.43 8.71
C VAL A 205 1.70 4.81 9.35
N ASP A 206 2.34 5.87 8.79
CA ASP A 206 2.15 7.27 9.25
C ASP A 206 0.67 7.66 9.19
N PHE A 207 0.01 7.34 8.08
CA PHE A 207 -1.40 7.66 7.88
C PHE A 207 -2.28 6.97 8.94
N CYS A 208 -2.15 5.65 9.13
CA CYS A 208 -2.92 4.89 10.10
C CYS A 208 -2.67 5.35 11.55
N LEU A 209 -1.44 5.69 11.91
CA LEU A 209 -1.14 6.25 13.23
C LEU A 209 -1.83 7.60 13.47
N ARG A 210 -1.90 8.46 12.42
CA ARG A 210 -2.65 9.72 12.50
C ARG A 210 -4.16 9.50 12.55
N VAL A 211 -4.67 8.49 11.82
CA VAL A 211 -6.08 8.05 11.89
C VAL A 211 -6.44 7.69 13.33
N GLY A 212 -5.64 6.87 14.00
CA GLY A 212 -5.84 6.52 15.40
C GLY A 212 -5.82 7.71 16.34
N ARG A 213 -4.87 8.64 16.16
CA ARG A 213 -4.80 9.88 16.96
C ARG A 213 -5.95 10.85 16.71
N GLY A 214 -6.52 10.81 15.49
CA GLY A 214 -7.70 11.57 15.13
C GLY A 214 -9.02 10.99 15.67
N GLY A 215 -8.95 9.93 16.51
CA GLY A 215 -10.11 9.30 17.13
C GLY A 215 -10.83 8.29 16.24
N PHE A 216 -10.26 7.94 15.08
CA PHE A 216 -10.76 6.88 14.23
C PHE A 216 -10.07 5.54 14.53
N ARG A 217 -10.72 4.47 14.09
CA ARG A 217 -10.21 3.10 14.21
C ARG A 217 -9.90 2.51 12.84
N VAL A 218 -8.90 1.65 12.80
CA VAL A 218 -8.43 0.96 11.60
C VAL A 218 -8.74 -0.52 11.75
N PHE A 219 -9.32 -1.11 10.72
CA PHE A 219 -9.68 -2.53 10.71
C PHE A 219 -9.12 -3.22 9.46
N VAL A 220 -8.91 -4.52 9.55
CA VAL A 220 -8.68 -5.39 8.40
C VAL A 220 -9.87 -6.32 8.22
N CYS A 221 -10.28 -6.52 6.97
CA CYS A 221 -11.26 -7.53 6.60
C CYS A 221 -10.53 -8.77 6.08
N PRO A 222 -10.42 -9.88 6.84
CA PRO A 222 -9.68 -11.07 6.41
C PRO A 222 -10.18 -11.68 5.11
N GLU A 223 -11.48 -11.51 4.80
CA GLU A 223 -12.15 -12.09 3.63
C GLU A 223 -12.01 -11.24 2.37
N ALA A 224 -11.70 -9.96 2.50
CA ALA A 224 -11.42 -9.09 1.37
C ALA A 224 -9.98 -9.29 0.90
N VAL A 225 -9.78 -10.26 0.01
CA VAL A 225 -8.43 -10.65 -0.43
C VAL A 225 -7.95 -9.73 -1.55
N LEU A 226 -6.74 -9.20 -1.40
CA LEU A 226 -6.01 -8.46 -2.41
C LEU A 226 -4.79 -9.27 -2.85
N LEU A 227 -4.69 -9.62 -4.10
CA LEU A 227 -3.49 -10.25 -4.66
C LEU A 227 -2.43 -9.18 -4.86
N HIS A 228 -1.24 -9.39 -4.31
CA HIS A 228 -0.14 -8.44 -4.37
C HIS A 228 1.18 -9.16 -4.67
N LYS A 229 2.12 -8.46 -5.31
CA LYS A 229 3.46 -8.99 -5.55
C LYS A 229 4.46 -8.25 -4.67
N GLU A 230 4.76 -8.82 -3.51
CA GLU A 230 5.73 -8.20 -2.60
C GLU A 230 7.16 -8.43 -3.10
N GLY A 231 7.72 -7.48 -3.87
CA GLY A 231 9.11 -7.43 -4.28
C GLY A 231 9.66 -8.70 -4.96
N SER A 232 10.97 -8.74 -5.21
CA SER A 232 11.67 -9.93 -5.70
C SER A 232 12.40 -10.63 -4.56
N LYS A 233 11.66 -11.42 -3.77
CA LYS A 233 12.25 -12.19 -2.67
C LYS A 233 12.96 -13.43 -3.21
N GLU A 234 14.28 -13.48 -3.09
CA GLU A 234 15.06 -14.67 -3.37
C GLU A 234 15.29 -15.49 -2.11
N ARG A 235 15.10 -16.81 -2.24
CA ARG A 235 15.46 -17.77 -1.19
C ARG A 235 16.96 -18.03 -1.23
N ARG A 236 17.71 -17.59 -0.20
CA ARG A 236 19.14 -17.78 -0.07
C ARG A 236 19.46 -18.72 1.10
N LYS A 237 20.51 -19.52 0.95
CA LYS A 237 20.99 -20.43 2.00
C LYS A 237 21.83 -19.64 3.00
N PHE A 238 21.51 -19.75 4.29
CA PHE A 238 22.26 -19.17 5.41
C PHE A 238 22.60 -20.29 6.39
N PHE A 239 23.84 -20.79 6.34
CA PHE A 239 24.28 -22.00 7.03
C PHE A 239 23.34 -23.17 6.73
N TRP A 240 22.65 -23.71 7.74
CA TRP A 240 21.65 -24.79 7.64
C TRP A 240 20.19 -24.30 7.47
N ARG A 241 19.97 -22.97 7.44
CA ARG A 241 18.65 -22.36 7.27
C ARG A 241 18.54 -21.65 5.94
N HIS A 242 17.29 -21.43 5.50
CA HIS A 242 17.00 -20.56 4.36
C HIS A 242 16.55 -19.19 4.88
N ALA A 243 17.10 -18.15 4.29
CA ALA A 243 16.69 -16.77 4.51
C ALA A 243 16.11 -16.20 3.20
N TYR A 244 15.05 -15.45 3.29
CA TYR A 244 14.56 -14.67 2.16
C TYR A 244 15.31 -13.35 2.13
N TYR A 245 15.86 -13.03 0.97
CA TYR A 245 16.49 -11.76 0.68
C TYR A 245 15.67 -11.02 -0.37
N ASP A 246 15.32 -9.76 -0.08
CA ASP A 246 14.56 -8.89 -0.95
C ASP A 246 15.52 -7.91 -1.64
N HIS A 247 15.66 -8.04 -2.97
CA HIS A 247 16.52 -7.19 -3.78
C HIS A 247 15.88 -5.82 -3.99
N ARG A 248 16.05 -4.94 -3.01
CA ARG A 248 15.62 -3.54 -3.10
C ARG A 248 16.80 -2.69 -3.59
N GLY A 249 16.53 -1.82 -4.55
CA GLY A 249 17.54 -0.88 -5.03
C GLY A 249 18.04 0.06 -3.91
N LYS A 250 19.23 0.64 -4.10
CA LYS A 250 19.87 1.55 -3.14
C LYS A 250 18.97 2.71 -2.67
N HIS A 251 18.15 3.27 -3.56
CA HIS A 251 17.21 4.35 -3.22
C HIS A 251 16.12 3.89 -2.24
N ALA A 252 15.66 2.65 -2.34
CA ALA A 252 14.71 2.07 -1.40
C ALA A 252 15.29 2.03 0.03
N TRP A 253 16.56 1.64 0.16
CA TRP A 253 17.25 1.59 1.45
C TRP A 253 17.51 2.97 2.05
N TYR A 254 17.74 3.98 1.21
CA TYR A 254 17.78 5.37 1.64
C TYR A 254 16.46 5.77 2.34
N TYR A 255 15.33 5.57 1.65
CA TYR A 255 14.02 5.95 2.19
C TYR A 255 13.62 5.09 3.40
N LEU A 256 13.83 3.78 3.37
CA LEU A 256 13.54 2.90 4.50
C LEU A 256 14.28 3.33 5.76
N THR A 257 15.58 3.59 5.66
CA THR A 257 16.38 4.01 6.81
C THR A 257 15.97 5.40 7.29
N ARG A 258 15.85 6.37 6.38
CA ARG A 258 15.43 7.73 6.70
C ARG A 258 14.07 7.77 7.39
N ASN A 259 13.10 7.08 6.79
CA ASN A 259 11.72 7.13 7.27
C ASN A 259 11.53 6.34 8.57
N THR A 260 12.31 5.30 8.84
CA THR A 260 12.30 4.65 10.17
C THR A 260 12.64 5.65 11.27
N ILE A 261 13.71 6.45 11.10
CA ILE A 261 14.10 7.46 12.08
C ILE A 261 13.03 8.55 12.18
N TYR A 262 12.47 8.97 11.05
CA TYR A 262 11.36 9.91 11.02
C TYR A 262 10.17 9.43 11.86
N MET A 263 9.73 8.18 11.63
CA MET A 263 8.61 7.59 12.36
C MET A 263 8.84 7.54 13.87
N MET A 264 10.05 7.13 14.28
CA MET A 264 10.43 7.09 15.70
C MET A 264 10.39 8.46 16.35
N LYS A 265 10.85 9.51 15.64
CA LYS A 265 10.88 10.89 16.17
C LYS A 265 9.50 11.54 16.20
N LYS A 266 8.72 11.36 15.11
CA LYS A 266 7.45 12.09 14.94
C LYS A 266 6.32 11.48 15.76
N HIS A 267 6.30 10.16 15.89
CA HIS A 267 5.17 9.47 16.48
C HIS A 267 5.34 9.10 17.95
N ASP A 268 6.50 9.39 18.56
CA ASP A 268 6.80 9.02 19.95
C ASP A 268 6.41 7.55 20.24
N LEU A 269 6.87 6.66 19.35
CA LEU A 269 6.48 5.26 19.35
C LEU A 269 7.05 4.55 20.57
N SER A 270 6.23 3.71 21.21
CA SER A 270 6.67 2.88 22.33
C SER A 270 7.83 1.96 21.95
N PRO A 271 8.67 1.55 22.91
CA PRO A 271 9.75 0.57 22.66
C PRO A 271 9.28 -0.74 22.03
N SER A 272 8.06 -1.19 22.36
CA SER A 272 7.45 -2.40 21.77
C SER A 272 7.20 -2.26 20.26
N TYR A 273 7.01 -1.05 19.76
CA TYR A 273 6.82 -0.76 18.33
C TYR A 273 8.16 -0.46 17.64
N THR A 274 9.03 0.32 18.27
CA THR A 274 10.31 0.75 17.68
C THR A 274 11.33 -0.38 17.61
N TYR A 275 11.38 -1.26 18.62
CA TYR A 275 12.35 -2.36 18.63
C TYR A 275 12.21 -3.32 17.44
N PRO A 276 11.01 -3.81 17.06
CA PRO A 276 10.84 -4.62 15.86
C PRO A 276 11.29 -3.90 14.57
N MET A 277 11.02 -2.60 14.44
CA MET A 277 11.42 -1.79 13.27
C MET A 277 12.95 -1.73 13.14
N VAL A 278 13.64 -1.35 14.22
CA VAL A 278 15.10 -1.27 14.24
C VAL A 278 15.73 -2.64 14.02
N ARG A 279 15.23 -3.66 14.71
CA ARG A 279 15.71 -5.05 14.55
C ARG A 279 15.55 -5.55 13.11
N ARG A 280 14.44 -5.22 12.44
CA ARG A 280 14.23 -5.57 11.02
C ARG A 280 15.30 -4.92 10.16
N ILE A 281 15.53 -3.61 10.28
CA ILE A 281 16.55 -2.88 9.51
C ILE A 281 17.95 -3.47 9.76
N CYS A 282 18.33 -3.71 11.01
CA CYS A 282 19.62 -4.32 11.32
C CYS A 282 19.79 -5.70 10.68
N LYS A 283 18.78 -6.55 10.76
CA LYS A 283 18.80 -7.87 10.10
C LYS A 283 18.94 -7.77 8.58
N ASP A 284 18.22 -6.82 7.97
CA ASP A 284 18.26 -6.65 6.53
C ASP A 284 19.60 -6.08 6.07
N HIS A 285 20.25 -5.20 6.85
CA HIS A 285 21.63 -4.75 6.58
C HIS A 285 22.65 -5.89 6.66
N VAL A 286 22.48 -6.83 7.60
CA VAL A 286 23.31 -8.06 7.62
C VAL A 286 23.12 -8.89 6.35
N LYS A 287 21.87 -9.04 5.87
CA LYS A 287 21.63 -9.75 4.61
C LYS A 287 22.20 -9.01 3.40
N ILE A 288 22.14 -7.67 3.36
CA ILE A 288 22.79 -6.85 2.33
C ILE A 288 24.29 -7.13 2.28
N LEU A 289 24.96 -7.08 3.42
CA LEU A 289 26.40 -7.37 3.50
C LEU A 289 26.75 -8.76 2.96
N LEU A 290 25.88 -9.74 3.18
CA LEU A 290 26.15 -11.14 2.81
C LEU A 290 25.78 -11.46 1.36
N TYR A 291 24.68 -10.86 0.84
CA TYR A 291 24.05 -11.35 -0.40
C TYR A 291 23.94 -10.32 -1.51
N ASP A 292 24.04 -9.00 -1.19
CA ASP A 292 23.89 -7.97 -2.21
C ASP A 292 25.18 -7.74 -2.98
N LYS A 293 25.08 -7.71 -4.30
CA LYS A 293 26.23 -7.42 -5.17
C LYS A 293 26.65 -5.94 -5.06
N GLU A 294 25.68 -5.05 -4.87
CA GLU A 294 25.89 -3.60 -4.73
C GLU A 294 25.97 -3.15 -3.26
N ARG A 295 26.34 -4.06 -2.34
CA ARG A 295 26.30 -3.84 -0.88
C ARG A 295 26.88 -2.51 -0.42
N PHE A 296 28.01 -2.06 -0.96
CA PHE A 296 28.63 -0.80 -0.56
C PHE A 296 27.81 0.41 -0.99
N SER A 297 27.23 0.40 -2.20
CA SER A 297 26.33 1.43 -2.68
C SER A 297 25.05 1.48 -1.84
N VAL A 298 24.47 0.34 -1.53
CA VAL A 298 23.27 0.22 -0.69
C VAL A 298 23.51 0.75 0.73
N LEU A 299 24.63 0.35 1.35
CA LEU A 299 25.01 0.83 2.69
C LEU A 299 25.28 2.33 2.72
N TRP A 300 25.92 2.87 1.66
CA TRP A 300 26.14 4.30 1.53
C TRP A 300 24.82 5.08 1.47
N PHE A 301 23.86 4.61 0.66
CA PHE A 301 22.54 5.23 0.58
C PHE A 301 21.75 5.10 1.89
N SER A 302 21.86 4.00 2.61
CA SER A 302 21.29 3.84 3.95
C SER A 302 21.90 4.83 4.94
N LEU A 303 23.23 4.98 4.94
CA LEU A 303 23.92 5.96 5.78
C LEU A 303 23.50 7.39 5.42
N LYS A 304 23.39 7.72 4.13
CA LYS A 304 22.87 9.01 3.68
C LYS A 304 21.45 9.24 4.19
N GLY A 305 20.56 8.24 4.12
CA GLY A 305 19.22 8.31 4.67
C GLY A 305 19.22 8.60 6.18
N LEU A 306 20.09 7.93 6.92
CA LEU A 306 20.26 8.17 8.35
C LEU A 306 20.70 9.62 8.63
N ILE A 307 21.71 10.12 7.92
CA ILE A 307 22.22 11.49 8.07
C ILE A 307 21.12 12.51 7.75
N ASP A 308 20.37 12.32 6.64
CA ASP A 308 19.31 13.22 6.22
C ASP A 308 18.14 13.24 7.23
N ALA A 309 17.80 12.09 7.84
CA ALA A 309 16.82 12.01 8.91
C ALA A 309 17.22 12.84 10.16
N PHE A 310 18.51 12.79 10.54
CA PHE A 310 19.01 13.62 11.66
C PHE A 310 19.08 15.10 11.32
N ARG A 311 19.31 15.45 10.04
CA ARG A 311 19.33 16.82 9.54
C ARG A 311 17.94 17.39 9.23
N GLY A 312 16.86 16.60 9.38
CA GLY A 312 15.49 17.02 9.07
C GLY A 312 15.23 17.19 7.57
N ARG A 313 15.96 16.47 6.71
CA ARG A 313 15.80 16.52 5.26
C ARG A 313 14.87 15.42 4.80
N PHE A 314 13.66 15.80 4.40
CA PHE A 314 12.60 14.88 3.97
C PHE A 314 12.16 15.18 2.52
N GLY A 315 11.16 14.45 2.02
CA GLY A 315 10.70 14.56 0.64
C GLY A 315 11.56 13.76 -0.34
N PRO A 316 11.55 14.11 -1.63
CA PRO A 316 12.32 13.41 -2.65
C PRO A 316 13.83 13.51 -2.40
N LEU A 317 14.54 12.44 -2.74
CA LEU A 317 16.00 12.46 -2.73
C LEU A 317 16.48 13.41 -3.82
N ASN A 318 16.92 14.61 -3.44
CA ASN A 318 17.49 15.55 -4.41
C ASN A 318 18.71 14.90 -5.08
N SER A 319 18.67 14.78 -6.39
CA SER A 319 19.79 14.41 -7.25
C SER A 319 20.81 15.56 -7.28
N VAL A 320 21.47 15.82 -6.13
CA VAL A 320 22.71 16.58 -6.17
C VAL A 320 23.72 15.68 -6.83
N ASN A 321 23.99 15.93 -8.12
CA ASN A 321 25.03 15.33 -8.96
C ASN A 321 24.97 13.81 -9.19
N THR A 322 23.98 13.34 -9.96
CA THR A 322 24.10 12.06 -10.67
C THR A 322 24.75 12.18 -12.07
N THR A 323 25.45 13.27 -12.32
CA THR A 323 26.11 13.49 -13.63
C THR A 323 27.49 12.81 -13.74
N THR A 324 27.94 12.06 -12.74
CA THR A 324 29.29 11.44 -12.74
C THR A 324 29.33 9.92 -12.63
N LEU A 325 28.22 9.20 -12.85
CA LEU A 325 28.24 7.72 -12.92
C LEU A 325 27.34 7.18 -14.04
N ARG A 326 27.39 7.81 -15.21
CA ARG A 326 27.16 7.14 -16.49
C ARG A 326 28.55 7.01 -17.11
N ASP A 327 29.09 5.85 -17.09
CA ASP A 327 30.22 5.27 -17.84
C ASP A 327 31.06 4.42 -16.88
N GLY A 328 30.86 3.09 -17.00
CA GLY A 328 31.60 2.06 -16.31
C GLY A 328 30.87 0.73 -16.35
#